data_db3f40103da14acfb10db68d3534fd74
#
_entry.id   db3f40103da14acfb10db68d3534fd74
#
_cell.length_a   1.000
_cell.length_b   1.000
_cell.length_c   1.000
_cell.angle_alpha   90.00
_cell.angle_beta   90.00
_cell.angle_gamma   90.00
#
_symmetry.space_group_name_H-M   'P 1'
#
loop_
_entity.id
_entity.type
_entity.pdbx_description
1 polymer ?
#
loop_
_entity_poly.entity_id
_entity_poly.type
_entity_poly.pdbx_seq_one_letter_code
_entity_poly.pdbx_strand_id
1 'polypeptide(L)'
;MQLGLEGKVCVVTGGSRGIGAATARMLSQEGARVLTVARRRADVELDLTDPDAAARVLDACPEAPWALVNNAGTSQARALEELTDADWQEQWDLHVMASMRLMRAFAPRMGEAGGGRIVNVSSSSGKRPSSNLDASYSVTKAAQLSLSRVFADLWAARGVLVNAVAPGPVEDELWTDPGGLADQLAARRGSDREEVLESSRSRLPVGRMATPEEIAAAIVFLCSERASNVSGASWSVDGGSVPVNF
;
A
#
# COMPACT_ATOMS: atom_id res chain seq x y z
N MET A 1 -3.61 -23.82 -1.59
CA MET A 1 -2.81 -23.54 -2.83
C MET A 1 -1.40 -23.26 -2.35
N GLN A 2 -0.39 -23.91 -2.90
CA GLN A 2 1.00 -23.55 -2.59
C GLN A 2 1.37 -22.27 -3.35
N LEU A 3 1.78 -21.23 -2.63
CA LEU A 3 2.09 -19.91 -3.21
C LEU A 3 3.55 -19.77 -3.67
N GLY A 4 4.45 -20.71 -3.29
CA GLY A 4 5.86 -20.70 -3.67
C GLY A 4 6.64 -19.58 -2.99
N LEU A 5 6.28 -19.23 -1.73
CA LEU A 5 6.91 -18.18 -0.94
C LEU A 5 7.90 -18.70 0.11
N GLU A 6 7.99 -20.02 0.30
CA GLU A 6 8.87 -20.65 1.28
C GLU A 6 10.32 -20.17 1.13
N GLY A 7 10.92 -19.67 2.20
CA GLY A 7 12.29 -19.17 2.27
C GLY A 7 12.57 -17.87 1.52
N LYS A 8 11.61 -17.30 0.79
CA LYS A 8 11.80 -16.06 0.02
C LYS A 8 11.84 -14.83 0.91
N VAL A 9 12.75 -13.90 0.63
CA VAL A 9 12.83 -12.62 1.34
C VAL A 9 11.77 -11.65 0.82
N CYS A 10 10.90 -11.21 1.70
CA CYS A 10 9.82 -10.27 1.40
C CYS A 10 9.93 -9.02 2.28
N VAL A 11 9.92 -7.84 1.70
CA VAL A 11 9.97 -6.57 2.42
C VAL A 11 8.60 -5.92 2.42
N VAL A 12 8.12 -5.51 3.60
CA VAL A 12 6.82 -4.85 3.77
C VAL A 12 6.99 -3.51 4.47
N THR A 13 6.76 -2.41 3.75
CA THR A 13 6.78 -1.07 4.33
C THR A 13 5.46 -0.74 5.02
N GLY A 14 5.51 0.03 6.11
CA GLY A 14 4.34 0.24 6.97
C GLY A 14 3.89 -1.06 7.66
N GLY A 15 4.82 -1.98 7.94
CA GLY A 15 4.54 -3.34 8.43
C GLY A 15 4.16 -3.43 9.91
N SER A 16 4.08 -2.32 10.63
CA SER A 16 3.83 -2.32 12.08
C SER A 16 2.35 -2.38 12.48
N ARG A 17 1.41 -2.09 11.57
CA ARG A 17 -0.04 -2.09 11.82
C ARG A 17 -0.87 -2.27 10.55
N GLY A 18 -2.18 -2.43 10.70
CA GLY A 18 -3.15 -2.46 9.61
C GLY A 18 -2.82 -3.47 8.52
N ILE A 19 -3.01 -3.06 7.27
CA ILE A 19 -2.77 -3.88 6.07
C ILE A 19 -1.33 -4.40 6.03
N GLY A 20 -0.35 -3.56 6.37
CA GLY A 20 1.07 -3.96 6.34
C GLY A 20 1.38 -5.08 7.32
N ALA A 21 0.90 -4.99 8.57
CA ALA A 21 1.09 -6.04 9.57
C ALA A 21 0.36 -7.33 9.19
N ALA A 22 -0.85 -7.24 8.66
CA ALA A 22 -1.60 -8.40 8.16
C ALA A 22 -0.87 -9.07 6.99
N THR A 23 -0.32 -8.27 6.06
CA THR A 23 0.48 -8.77 4.93
C THR A 23 1.76 -9.47 5.42
N ALA A 24 2.50 -8.85 6.34
CA ALA A 24 3.72 -9.43 6.89
C ALA A 24 3.45 -10.77 7.58
N ARG A 25 2.40 -10.82 8.40
CA ARG A 25 1.96 -12.05 9.08
C ARG A 25 1.58 -13.15 8.07
N MET A 26 0.79 -12.83 7.06
CA MET A 26 0.34 -13.80 6.06
C MET A 26 1.49 -14.30 5.18
N LEU A 27 2.44 -13.44 4.77
CA LEU A 27 3.66 -13.86 4.08
C LEU A 27 4.50 -14.82 4.96
N SER A 28 4.63 -14.53 6.25
CA SER A 28 5.34 -15.42 7.19
C SER A 28 4.65 -16.78 7.35
N GLN A 29 3.31 -16.81 7.35
CA GLN A 29 2.53 -18.06 7.38
C GLN A 29 2.74 -18.92 6.11
N GLU A 30 3.04 -18.28 4.98
CA GLU A 30 3.41 -18.97 3.72
C GLU A 30 4.92 -19.33 3.66
N GLY A 31 5.65 -19.21 4.78
CA GLY A 31 7.06 -19.60 4.90
C GLY A 31 8.05 -18.55 4.41
N ALA A 32 7.62 -17.34 4.06
CA ALA A 32 8.54 -16.27 3.67
C ALA A 32 9.33 -15.72 4.86
N ARG A 33 10.55 -15.26 4.60
CA ARG A 33 11.34 -14.44 5.53
C ARG A 33 10.97 -12.98 5.34
N VAL A 34 10.21 -12.44 6.26
CA VAL A 34 9.66 -11.09 6.13
C VAL A 34 10.53 -10.10 6.88
N LEU A 35 10.83 -8.97 6.21
CA LEU A 35 11.47 -7.79 6.79
C LEU A 35 10.44 -6.66 6.79
N THR A 36 10.00 -6.26 7.97
CA THR A 36 9.09 -5.13 8.14
C THR A 36 9.85 -3.83 8.27
N VAL A 37 9.31 -2.76 7.66
CA VAL A 37 9.90 -1.42 7.70
C VAL A 37 8.85 -0.43 8.17
N ALA A 38 9.14 0.34 9.21
CA ALA A 38 8.28 1.42 9.69
C ALA A 38 9.08 2.40 10.55
N ARG A 39 8.47 3.50 10.97
CA ARG A 39 9.11 4.46 11.87
C ARG A 39 9.32 3.92 13.30
N ARG A 40 8.51 2.92 13.71
CA ARG A 40 8.57 2.26 15.02
C ARG A 40 8.00 0.85 14.93
N ARG A 41 8.42 -0.06 15.82
CA ARG A 41 7.90 -1.43 15.97
C ARG A 41 8.00 -2.24 14.67
N ALA A 42 9.18 -2.21 14.05
CA ALA A 42 9.49 -2.95 12.82
C ALA A 42 10.94 -3.47 12.90
N ASP A 43 11.28 -4.41 12.04
CA ASP A 43 12.65 -4.95 11.97
C ASP A 43 13.66 -3.87 11.55
N VAL A 44 13.23 -2.97 10.66
CA VAL A 44 14.00 -1.79 10.26
C VAL A 44 13.21 -0.53 10.63
N GLU A 45 13.68 0.18 11.62
CA GLU A 45 13.08 1.45 12.04
C GLU A 45 13.73 2.62 11.32
N LEU A 46 12.98 3.27 10.42
CA LEU A 46 13.42 4.46 9.68
C LEU A 46 12.23 5.25 9.12
N ASP A 47 12.48 6.49 8.73
CA ASP A 47 11.53 7.30 7.95
C ASP A 47 11.80 7.07 6.46
N LEU A 48 10.79 6.62 5.73
CA LEU A 48 10.88 6.34 4.29
C LEU A 48 10.98 7.61 3.43
N THR A 49 10.70 8.78 4.00
CA THR A 49 10.87 10.06 3.31
C THR A 49 12.34 10.46 3.19
N ASP A 50 13.22 9.90 4.01
CA ASP A 50 14.66 10.12 3.92
C ASP A 50 15.19 9.67 2.55
N PRO A 51 16.04 10.49 1.88
CA PRO A 51 16.55 10.16 0.56
C PRO A 51 17.36 8.85 0.47
N ASP A 52 18.03 8.45 1.56
CA ASP A 52 18.85 7.23 1.67
C ASP A 52 18.07 6.02 2.22
N ALA A 53 16.81 6.19 2.61
CA ALA A 53 16.00 5.13 3.20
C ALA A 53 15.97 3.85 2.33
N ALA A 54 15.84 4.01 1.01
CA ALA A 54 15.76 2.87 0.10
C ALA A 54 17.05 2.03 0.08
N ALA A 55 18.22 2.66 0.15
CA ALA A 55 19.49 1.96 0.24
C ALA A 55 19.60 1.21 1.58
N ARG A 56 19.28 1.87 2.68
CA ARG A 56 19.29 1.26 4.03
C ARG A 56 18.37 0.07 4.16
N VAL A 57 17.16 0.13 3.56
CA VAL A 57 16.24 -1.01 3.56
C VAL A 57 16.80 -2.16 2.72
N LEU A 58 17.38 -1.88 1.56
CA LEU A 58 17.97 -2.90 0.70
C LEU A 58 19.17 -3.56 1.37
N ASP A 59 20.04 -2.79 2.03
CA ASP A 59 21.22 -3.29 2.75
C ASP A 59 20.85 -4.14 3.98
N ALA A 60 19.67 -3.92 4.56
CA ALA A 60 19.15 -4.75 5.64
C ALA A 60 18.60 -6.10 5.16
N CYS A 61 18.42 -6.31 3.85
CA CYS A 61 17.97 -7.59 3.32
C CYS A 61 19.11 -8.63 3.42
N PRO A 62 18.86 -9.80 4.04
CA PRO A 62 19.90 -10.83 4.19
C PRO A 62 20.33 -11.47 2.86
N GLU A 63 19.47 -11.39 1.87
CA GLU A 63 19.67 -11.91 0.51
C GLU A 63 18.92 -11.03 -0.50
N ALA A 64 19.03 -11.36 -1.80
CA ALA A 64 18.27 -10.68 -2.85
C ALA A 64 16.75 -10.78 -2.55
N PRO A 65 16.04 -9.65 -2.47
CA PRO A 65 14.61 -9.66 -2.16
C PRO A 65 13.81 -10.28 -3.28
N TRP A 66 12.87 -11.15 -2.93
CA TRP A 66 11.86 -11.69 -3.85
C TRP A 66 10.67 -10.74 -4.00
N ALA A 67 10.19 -10.17 -2.89
CA ALA A 67 9.04 -9.28 -2.94
C ALA A 67 9.28 -7.98 -2.19
N LEU A 68 8.74 -6.89 -2.74
CA LEU A 68 8.63 -5.56 -2.12
C LEU A 68 7.17 -5.15 -2.08
N VAL A 69 6.65 -4.88 -0.89
CA VAL A 69 5.31 -4.32 -0.69
C VAL A 69 5.44 -2.88 -0.22
N ASN A 70 5.16 -1.93 -1.11
CA ASN A 70 5.09 -0.51 -0.80
C ASN A 70 3.71 -0.19 -0.22
N ASN A 71 3.56 -0.40 1.10
CA ASN A 71 2.31 -0.19 1.81
C ASN A 71 2.33 1.05 2.72
N ALA A 72 3.50 1.54 3.11
CA ALA A 72 3.59 2.72 3.97
C ALA A 72 2.80 3.90 3.40
N GLY A 73 1.96 4.49 4.24
CA GLY A 73 1.11 5.62 3.85
C GLY A 73 0.31 6.15 5.03
N THR A 74 -0.26 7.31 4.84
CA THR A 74 -1.18 7.96 5.78
C THR A 74 -2.25 8.73 5.00
N SER A 75 -3.36 8.99 5.65
CA SER A 75 -4.44 9.82 5.11
C SER A 75 -5.06 10.65 6.22
N GLN A 76 -5.61 11.80 5.86
CA GLN A 76 -6.35 12.67 6.74
C GLN A 76 -7.65 13.13 6.07
N ALA A 77 -8.56 13.71 6.83
CA ALA A 77 -9.81 14.28 6.32
C ALA A 77 -9.73 15.81 6.42
N ARG A 78 -9.08 16.45 5.44
CA ARG A 78 -8.92 17.91 5.35
C ARG A 78 -9.61 18.46 4.11
N ALA A 79 -10.12 19.69 4.19
CA ALA A 79 -10.64 20.40 3.02
C ALA A 79 -9.50 20.85 2.12
N LEU A 80 -9.78 21.01 0.82
CA LEU A 80 -8.77 21.45 -0.14
C LEU A 80 -8.18 22.81 0.24
N GLU A 81 -9.00 23.69 0.75
CA GLU A 81 -8.64 25.06 1.13
C GLU A 81 -7.76 25.14 2.38
N GLU A 82 -7.72 24.05 3.16
CA GLU A 82 -6.89 23.92 4.37
C GLU A 82 -5.49 23.37 4.06
N LEU A 83 -5.29 22.81 2.86
CA LEU A 83 -4.02 22.18 2.49
C LEU A 83 -2.98 23.21 2.09
N THR A 84 -1.85 23.21 2.79
CA THR A 84 -0.67 23.98 2.42
C THR A 84 0.21 23.20 1.42
N ASP A 85 1.13 23.90 0.74
CA ASP A 85 2.12 23.26 -0.12
C ASP A 85 2.96 22.21 0.65
N ALA A 86 3.23 22.44 1.92
CA ALA A 86 3.95 21.49 2.78
C ALA A 86 3.15 20.19 2.99
N ASP A 87 1.83 20.28 3.17
CA ASP A 87 0.96 19.10 3.28
C ASP A 87 0.96 18.28 1.99
N TRP A 88 0.94 18.93 0.84
CA TRP A 88 1.07 18.28 -0.47
C TRP A 88 2.42 17.58 -0.61
N GLN A 89 3.50 18.25 -0.21
CA GLN A 89 4.85 17.72 -0.30
C GLN A 89 5.04 16.50 0.62
N GLU A 90 4.51 16.55 1.87
CA GLU A 90 4.56 15.41 2.80
C GLU A 90 3.91 14.16 2.19
N GLN A 91 2.70 14.30 1.64
CA GLN A 91 2.00 13.19 0.98
C GLN A 91 2.75 12.67 -0.25
N TRP A 92 3.34 13.58 -1.03
CA TRP A 92 4.14 13.24 -2.20
C TRP A 92 5.41 12.48 -1.83
N ASP A 93 6.13 12.95 -0.83
CA ASP A 93 7.39 12.32 -0.38
C ASP A 93 7.14 10.91 0.13
N LEU A 94 6.08 10.71 0.92
CA LEU A 94 5.77 9.40 1.49
C LEU A 94 5.19 8.43 0.45
N HIS A 95 4.19 8.84 -0.34
CA HIS A 95 3.47 7.92 -1.22
C HIS A 95 4.19 7.69 -2.55
N VAL A 96 4.75 8.76 -3.13
CA VAL A 96 5.32 8.70 -4.48
C VAL A 96 6.84 8.53 -4.43
N MET A 97 7.54 9.45 -3.77
CA MET A 97 9.01 9.45 -3.79
C MET A 97 9.61 8.25 -3.04
N ALA A 98 9.07 7.90 -1.87
CA ALA A 98 9.52 6.72 -1.14
C ALA A 98 9.30 5.43 -1.96
N SER A 99 8.10 5.23 -2.51
CA SER A 99 7.80 4.06 -3.36
C SER A 99 8.71 4.02 -4.60
N MET A 100 8.91 5.16 -5.26
CA MET A 100 9.79 5.26 -6.44
C MET A 100 11.24 4.93 -6.09
N ARG A 101 11.77 5.47 -4.99
CA ARG A 101 13.15 5.21 -4.54
C ARG A 101 13.36 3.73 -4.20
N LEU A 102 12.40 3.11 -3.49
CA LEU A 102 12.43 1.68 -3.18
C LEU A 102 12.37 0.83 -4.46
N MET A 103 11.44 1.09 -5.36
CA MET A 103 11.36 0.34 -6.63
C MET A 103 12.64 0.49 -7.46
N ARG A 104 13.20 1.68 -7.53
CA ARG A 104 14.45 1.96 -8.24
C ARG A 104 15.65 1.20 -7.66
N ALA A 105 15.70 1.01 -6.34
CA ALA A 105 16.76 0.27 -5.66
C ALA A 105 16.57 -1.26 -5.77
N PHE A 106 15.33 -1.73 -5.62
CA PHE A 106 15.01 -3.15 -5.53
C PHE A 106 14.90 -3.86 -6.88
N ALA A 107 14.30 -3.21 -7.88
CA ALA A 107 14.04 -3.86 -9.17
C ALA A 107 15.30 -4.38 -9.88
N PRO A 108 16.45 -3.65 -9.89
CA PRO A 108 17.70 -4.17 -10.44
C PRO A 108 18.17 -5.45 -9.73
N ARG A 109 18.15 -5.45 -8.39
CA ARG A 109 18.60 -6.59 -7.57
C ARG A 109 17.71 -7.81 -7.75
N MET A 110 16.40 -7.59 -7.86
CA MET A 110 15.44 -8.65 -8.19
C MET A 110 15.70 -9.21 -9.58
N GLY A 111 15.91 -8.36 -10.59
CA GLY A 111 16.21 -8.79 -11.97
C GLY A 111 17.50 -9.59 -12.10
N GLU A 112 18.56 -9.19 -11.38
CA GLU A 112 19.82 -9.91 -11.30
C GLU A 112 19.66 -11.29 -10.63
N ALA A 113 18.74 -11.42 -9.67
CA ALA A 113 18.42 -12.68 -9.00
C ALA A 113 17.43 -13.57 -9.76
N GLY A 114 17.05 -13.21 -11.00
CA GLY A 114 16.14 -14.00 -11.84
C GLY A 114 14.67 -13.61 -11.75
N GLY A 115 14.34 -12.51 -11.10
CA GLY A 115 13.00 -11.94 -11.03
C GLY A 115 12.52 -11.62 -9.61
N GLY A 116 11.33 -11.02 -9.52
CA GLY A 116 10.73 -10.63 -8.25
C GLY A 116 9.31 -10.11 -8.41
N ARG A 117 8.75 -9.63 -7.30
CA ARG A 117 7.39 -9.10 -7.21
C ARG A 117 7.39 -7.76 -6.50
N ILE A 118 6.78 -6.75 -7.09
CA ILE A 118 6.56 -5.46 -6.43
C ILE A 118 5.06 -5.19 -6.39
N VAL A 119 4.53 -4.93 -5.21
CA VAL A 119 3.13 -4.59 -5.01
C VAL A 119 3.03 -3.22 -4.34
N ASN A 120 2.43 -2.26 -5.04
CA ASN A 120 2.17 -0.94 -4.50
C ASN A 120 0.74 -0.88 -3.94
N VAL A 121 0.60 -0.55 -2.66
CA VAL A 121 -0.70 -0.36 -2.02
C VAL A 121 -1.15 1.07 -2.23
N SER A 122 -1.95 1.25 -3.27
CA SER A 122 -2.59 2.53 -3.61
C SER A 122 -3.87 2.73 -2.78
N SER A 123 -4.96 3.13 -3.41
CA SER A 123 -6.29 3.31 -2.81
C SER A 123 -7.35 3.34 -3.92
N SER A 124 -8.59 3.01 -3.58
CA SER A 124 -9.77 3.33 -4.41
C SER A 124 -9.85 4.83 -4.73
N SER A 125 -9.37 5.71 -3.82
CA SER A 125 -9.26 7.15 -4.05
C SER A 125 -8.26 7.51 -5.16
N GLY A 126 -7.30 6.66 -5.49
CA GLY A 126 -6.42 6.84 -6.64
C GLY A 126 -7.10 6.55 -7.98
N LYS A 127 -8.15 5.75 -8.00
CA LYS A 127 -8.99 5.48 -9.18
C LYS A 127 -10.17 6.43 -9.29
N ARG A 128 -10.78 6.74 -8.16
CA ARG A 128 -11.89 7.68 -8.03
C ARG A 128 -11.61 8.64 -6.87
N PRO A 129 -11.09 9.84 -7.14
CA PRO A 129 -10.80 10.83 -6.10
C PRO A 129 -12.02 11.10 -5.21
N SER A 130 -11.79 11.26 -3.92
CA SER A 130 -12.84 11.51 -2.93
C SER A 130 -12.70 12.94 -2.40
N SER A 131 -13.80 13.68 -2.39
CA SER A 131 -13.88 14.99 -1.73
C SER A 131 -13.99 14.91 -0.20
N ASN A 132 -14.15 13.69 0.36
CA ASN A 132 -14.22 13.47 1.80
C ASN A 132 -12.84 13.31 2.46
N LEU A 133 -11.82 13.00 1.65
CA LEU A 133 -10.45 12.85 2.09
C LEU A 133 -9.62 14.03 1.56
N ASP A 134 -8.44 14.14 2.09
CA ASP A 134 -7.39 15.04 1.62
C ASP A 134 -7.15 14.86 0.10
N ALA A 135 -7.22 15.95 -0.65
CA ALA A 135 -7.05 15.90 -2.10
C ALA A 135 -5.65 15.43 -2.50
N SER A 136 -4.61 15.80 -1.73
CA SER A 136 -3.23 15.38 -1.97
C SER A 136 -3.08 13.86 -1.82
N TYR A 137 -3.80 13.24 -0.90
CA TYR A 137 -3.86 11.79 -0.79
C TYR A 137 -4.37 11.14 -2.08
N SER A 138 -5.52 11.58 -2.59
CA SER A 138 -6.10 11.03 -3.81
C SER A 138 -5.16 11.17 -5.01
N VAL A 139 -4.53 12.34 -5.16
CA VAL A 139 -3.58 12.62 -6.25
C VAL A 139 -2.33 11.75 -6.15
N THR A 140 -1.75 11.64 -4.95
CA THR A 140 -0.55 10.81 -4.76
C THR A 140 -0.84 9.32 -4.94
N LYS A 141 -2.03 8.85 -4.58
CA LYS A 141 -2.46 7.47 -4.81
C LYS A 141 -2.72 7.17 -6.29
N ALA A 142 -3.21 8.15 -7.06
CA ALA A 142 -3.28 8.03 -8.52
C ALA A 142 -1.87 8.01 -9.16
N ALA A 143 -0.96 8.85 -8.68
CA ALA A 143 0.44 8.84 -9.11
C ALA A 143 1.12 7.48 -8.85
N GLN A 144 0.85 6.82 -7.71
CA GLN A 144 1.34 5.46 -7.44
C GLN A 144 0.85 4.43 -8.46
N LEU A 145 -0.40 4.53 -8.95
CA LEU A 145 -0.92 3.64 -10.00
C LEU A 145 -0.14 3.84 -11.31
N SER A 146 0.06 5.08 -11.73
CA SER A 146 0.84 5.42 -12.92
C SER A 146 2.29 4.95 -12.80
N LEU A 147 2.92 5.17 -11.64
CA LEU A 147 4.28 4.74 -11.36
C LEU A 147 4.41 3.21 -11.42
N SER A 148 3.43 2.48 -10.88
CA SER A 148 3.38 1.01 -10.95
C SER A 148 3.40 0.52 -12.40
N ARG A 149 2.64 1.16 -13.28
CA ARG A 149 2.58 0.81 -14.70
C ARG A 149 3.92 1.05 -15.39
N VAL A 150 4.56 2.21 -15.15
CA VAL A 150 5.88 2.52 -15.73
C VAL A 150 6.93 1.48 -15.33
N PHE A 151 6.98 1.11 -14.05
CA PHE A 151 7.93 0.09 -13.59
C PHE A 151 7.61 -1.31 -14.11
N ALA A 152 6.34 -1.65 -14.29
CA ALA A 152 5.94 -2.92 -14.89
C ALA A 152 6.49 -3.04 -16.33
N ASP A 153 6.33 -2.00 -17.14
CA ASP A 153 6.81 -1.98 -18.51
C ASP A 153 8.35 -2.08 -18.60
N LEU A 154 9.05 -1.39 -17.69
CA LEU A 154 10.52 -1.37 -17.66
C LEU A 154 11.15 -2.70 -17.23
N TRP A 155 10.48 -3.46 -16.35
CA TRP A 155 11.12 -4.56 -15.63
C TRP A 155 10.54 -5.94 -15.93
N ALA A 156 9.38 -6.05 -16.58
CA ALA A 156 8.73 -7.33 -16.86
C ALA A 156 9.64 -8.29 -17.65
N ALA A 157 10.39 -7.80 -18.64
CA ALA A 157 11.32 -8.61 -19.42
C ALA A 157 12.50 -9.19 -18.60
N ARG A 158 12.74 -8.64 -17.40
CA ARG A 158 13.72 -9.14 -16.43
C ARG A 158 13.10 -9.99 -15.32
N GLY A 159 11.84 -10.40 -15.48
CA GLY A 159 11.12 -11.23 -14.51
C GLY A 159 10.62 -10.50 -13.28
N VAL A 160 10.77 -9.15 -13.19
CA VAL A 160 10.24 -8.36 -12.08
C VAL A 160 8.85 -7.87 -12.45
N LEU A 161 7.83 -8.41 -11.78
CA LEU A 161 6.44 -8.10 -12.04
C LEU A 161 5.94 -7.06 -11.03
N VAL A 162 5.44 -5.94 -11.53
CA VAL A 162 4.99 -4.82 -10.69
C VAL A 162 3.49 -4.65 -10.85
N ASN A 163 2.78 -4.65 -9.73
CA ASN A 163 1.33 -4.50 -9.68
C ASN A 163 0.92 -3.51 -8.58
N ALA A 164 -0.32 -3.08 -8.62
CA ALA A 164 -0.92 -2.27 -7.58
C ALA A 164 -2.17 -2.94 -7.02
N VAL A 165 -2.42 -2.74 -5.74
CA VAL A 165 -3.69 -3.02 -5.07
C VAL A 165 -4.30 -1.67 -4.68
N ALA A 166 -5.59 -1.50 -4.93
CA ALA A 166 -6.35 -0.29 -4.61
C ALA A 166 -7.46 -0.65 -3.59
N PRO A 167 -7.15 -0.62 -2.28
CA PRO A 167 -8.13 -0.87 -1.23
C PRO A 167 -9.22 0.19 -1.18
N GLY A 168 -10.44 -0.22 -0.84
CA GLY A 168 -11.49 0.65 -0.35
C GLY A 168 -11.29 1.03 1.13
N PRO A 169 -12.35 1.47 1.82
CA PRO A 169 -12.31 1.65 3.27
C PRO A 169 -12.01 0.33 3.99
N VAL A 170 -11.03 0.36 4.89
CA VAL A 170 -10.58 -0.79 5.69
C VAL A 170 -10.82 -0.49 7.16
N GLU A 171 -11.38 -1.45 7.89
CA GLU A 171 -11.62 -1.33 9.32
C GLU A 171 -10.32 -1.61 10.09
N ASP A 172 -9.42 -0.63 10.09
CA ASP A 172 -8.10 -0.67 10.70
C ASP A 172 -7.84 0.58 11.57
N GLU A 173 -6.67 0.66 12.16
CA GLU A 173 -6.27 1.73 13.06
C GLU A 173 -6.29 3.12 12.39
N LEU A 174 -6.12 3.22 11.07
CA LEU A 174 -6.22 4.49 10.35
C LEU A 174 -7.65 5.08 10.45
N TRP A 175 -8.65 4.21 10.43
CA TRP A 175 -10.05 4.60 10.56
C TRP A 175 -10.52 4.66 12.00
N THR A 176 -10.10 3.69 12.82
CA THR A 176 -10.74 3.38 14.10
C THR A 176 -9.97 3.82 15.34
N ASP A 177 -8.69 4.20 15.25
CA ASP A 177 -7.96 4.77 16.39
C ASP A 177 -8.54 6.12 16.81
N PRO A 178 -8.40 6.52 18.06
CA PRO A 178 -8.70 7.88 18.51
C PRO A 178 -7.98 8.93 17.66
N GLY A 179 -8.74 9.88 17.09
CA GLY A 179 -8.24 10.86 16.12
C GLY A 179 -8.03 10.31 14.70
N GLY A 180 -8.47 9.08 14.42
CA GLY A 180 -8.46 8.49 13.08
C GLY A 180 -9.45 9.12 12.12
N LEU A 181 -9.56 8.57 10.91
CA LEU A 181 -10.41 9.15 9.86
C LEU A 181 -11.88 9.27 10.26
N ALA A 182 -12.41 8.32 11.05
CA ALA A 182 -13.79 8.38 11.51
C ALA A 182 -14.03 9.59 12.40
N ASP A 183 -13.13 9.88 13.36
CA ASP A 183 -13.24 11.04 14.24
C ASP A 183 -13.07 12.36 13.49
N GLN A 184 -12.11 12.41 12.56
CA GLN A 184 -11.85 13.62 11.74
C GLN A 184 -13.06 13.94 10.85
N LEU A 185 -13.66 12.94 10.21
CA LEU A 185 -14.85 13.12 9.38
C LEU A 185 -16.09 13.49 10.22
N ALA A 186 -16.23 12.90 11.41
CA ALA A 186 -17.30 13.25 12.35
C ALA A 186 -17.23 14.72 12.76
N ALA A 187 -16.05 15.18 13.16
CA ALA A 187 -15.82 16.58 13.53
C ALA A 187 -16.15 17.55 12.36
N ARG A 188 -15.77 17.19 11.13
CA ARG A 188 -16.06 18.04 9.95
C ARG A 188 -17.54 18.07 9.57
N ARG A 189 -18.28 17.00 9.82
CA ARG A 189 -19.70 16.88 9.45
C ARG A 189 -20.64 17.31 10.56
N GLY A 190 -20.15 17.54 11.78
CA GLY A 190 -20.98 17.77 12.95
C GLY A 190 -21.83 16.54 13.31
N SER A 191 -21.31 15.34 13.05
CA SER A 191 -21.93 14.05 13.35
C SER A 191 -21.09 13.27 14.37
N ASP A 192 -21.57 12.13 14.80
CA ASP A 192 -20.76 11.24 15.63
C ASP A 192 -19.95 10.21 14.80
N ARG A 193 -18.99 9.59 15.48
CA ARG A 193 -18.08 8.60 14.88
C ARG A 193 -18.81 7.39 14.31
N GLU A 194 -19.80 6.85 15.03
CA GLU A 194 -20.52 5.66 14.60
C GLU A 194 -21.39 5.94 13.37
N GLU A 195 -22.01 7.13 13.28
CA GLU A 195 -22.72 7.57 12.08
C GLU A 195 -21.78 7.61 10.85
N VAL A 196 -20.53 8.07 11.03
CA VAL A 196 -19.54 8.10 9.96
C VAL A 196 -19.17 6.68 9.53
N LEU A 197 -18.91 5.79 10.48
CA LEU A 197 -18.57 4.39 10.20
C LEU A 197 -19.72 3.67 9.49
N GLU A 198 -20.96 3.81 9.99
CA GLU A 198 -22.13 3.20 9.38
C GLU A 198 -22.41 3.75 7.99
N SER A 199 -22.31 5.09 7.80
CA SER A 199 -22.39 5.71 6.47
C SER A 199 -21.29 5.22 5.53
N SER A 200 -20.12 4.90 6.03
CA SER A 200 -19.04 4.35 5.21
C SER A 200 -19.30 2.90 4.82
N ARG A 201 -19.85 2.09 5.72
CA ARG A 201 -20.24 0.69 5.46
C ARG A 201 -21.40 0.59 4.46
N SER A 202 -22.47 1.36 4.68
CA SER A 202 -23.69 1.31 3.87
C SER A 202 -23.52 1.77 2.42
N ARG A 203 -22.51 2.59 2.14
CA ARG A 203 -22.18 3.03 0.77
C ARG A 203 -21.45 1.99 -0.07
N LEU A 204 -20.92 0.95 0.57
CA LEU A 204 -20.20 -0.11 -0.13
C LEU A 204 -21.19 -1.17 -0.64
N PRO A 205 -21.14 -1.58 -1.90
CA PRO A 205 -22.00 -2.65 -2.43
C PRO A 205 -21.97 -3.93 -1.61
N VAL A 206 -20.82 -4.28 -1.00
CA VAL A 206 -20.72 -5.44 -0.10
C VAL A 206 -21.28 -5.20 1.30
N GLY A 207 -21.73 -3.97 1.63
CA GLY A 207 -22.39 -3.62 2.90
C GLY A 207 -21.46 -3.51 4.12
N ARG A 208 -20.14 -3.58 3.95
CA ARG A 208 -19.17 -3.47 5.03
C ARG A 208 -17.81 -2.96 4.56
N MET A 209 -17.01 -2.45 5.46
CA MET A 209 -15.60 -2.18 5.22
C MET A 209 -14.82 -3.50 5.12
N ALA A 210 -13.69 -3.48 4.41
CA ALA A 210 -12.79 -4.63 4.35
C ALA A 210 -12.02 -4.78 5.67
N THR A 211 -11.53 -5.99 5.94
CA THR A 211 -10.51 -6.20 6.98
C THR A 211 -9.09 -6.08 6.38
N PRO A 212 -8.07 -5.80 7.20
CA PRO A 212 -6.68 -5.83 6.75
C PRO A 212 -6.29 -7.15 6.09
N GLU A 213 -6.80 -8.28 6.59
CA GLU A 213 -6.53 -9.62 6.07
C GLU A 213 -7.08 -9.83 4.65
N GLU A 214 -8.24 -9.27 4.34
CA GLU A 214 -8.82 -9.37 2.99
C GLU A 214 -7.96 -8.63 1.95
N ILE A 215 -7.41 -7.48 2.32
CA ILE A 215 -6.46 -6.75 1.46
C ILE A 215 -5.13 -7.49 1.37
N ALA A 216 -4.62 -8.00 2.50
CA ALA A 216 -3.38 -8.77 2.57
C ALA A 216 -3.42 -10.00 1.68
N ALA A 217 -4.55 -10.71 1.61
CA ALA A 217 -4.72 -11.88 0.75
C ALA A 217 -4.45 -11.57 -0.74
N ALA A 218 -4.94 -10.44 -1.24
CA ALA A 218 -4.67 -10.01 -2.61
C ALA A 218 -3.19 -9.63 -2.81
N ILE A 219 -2.59 -8.94 -1.83
CA ILE A 219 -1.18 -8.56 -1.87
C ILE A 219 -0.29 -9.81 -1.88
N VAL A 220 -0.53 -10.76 -1.00
CA VAL A 220 0.24 -12.00 -0.88
C VAL A 220 0.11 -12.86 -2.14
N PHE A 221 -1.09 -12.94 -2.74
CA PHE A 221 -1.25 -13.59 -4.05
C PHE A 221 -0.37 -12.94 -5.11
N LEU A 222 -0.34 -11.60 -5.21
CA LEU A 222 0.49 -10.88 -6.17
C LEU A 222 2.01 -11.01 -5.89
N CYS A 223 2.40 -11.25 -4.63
CA CYS A 223 3.78 -11.58 -4.26
C CYS A 223 4.18 -13.01 -4.61
N SER A 224 3.23 -13.90 -4.91
CA SER A 224 3.44 -15.33 -5.08
C SER A 224 3.98 -15.68 -6.47
N GLU A 225 4.47 -16.92 -6.62
CA GLU A 225 4.78 -17.50 -7.94
C GLU A 225 3.53 -17.73 -8.79
N ARG A 226 2.36 -17.85 -8.17
CA ARG A 226 1.08 -18.06 -8.87
C ARG A 226 0.62 -16.86 -9.67
N ALA A 227 1.12 -15.67 -9.35
CA ALA A 227 0.88 -14.45 -10.10
C ALA A 227 1.89 -14.22 -11.24
N SER A 228 2.51 -15.27 -11.76
CA SER A 228 3.62 -15.20 -12.74
C SER A 228 3.27 -14.55 -14.07
N ASN A 229 1.99 -14.39 -14.39
CA ASN A 229 1.52 -13.70 -15.61
C ASN A 229 0.69 -12.44 -15.28
N VAL A 230 0.83 -11.87 -14.08
CA VAL A 230 0.17 -10.63 -13.68
C VAL A 230 1.22 -9.54 -13.55
N SER A 231 1.22 -8.58 -14.49
CA SER A 231 2.12 -7.42 -14.49
C SER A 231 1.40 -6.18 -14.97
N GLY A 232 1.62 -5.06 -14.33
CA GLY A 232 1.00 -3.76 -14.64
C GLY A 232 -0.49 -3.68 -14.29
N ALA A 233 -1.01 -4.64 -13.52
CA ALA A 233 -2.39 -4.63 -13.08
C ALA A 233 -2.59 -3.69 -11.89
N SER A 234 -3.80 -3.13 -11.79
CA SER A 234 -4.29 -2.39 -10.64
C SER A 234 -5.58 -3.04 -10.13
N TRP A 235 -5.45 -3.89 -9.11
CA TRP A 235 -6.58 -4.63 -8.56
C TRP A 235 -7.36 -3.80 -7.54
N SER A 236 -8.65 -3.59 -7.82
CA SER A 236 -9.56 -3.04 -6.81
C SER A 236 -9.92 -4.14 -5.79
N VAL A 237 -9.66 -3.84 -4.52
CA VAL A 237 -10.11 -4.65 -3.37
C VAL A 237 -10.89 -3.71 -2.46
N ASP A 238 -12.04 -3.26 -2.93
CA ASP A 238 -12.71 -2.06 -2.47
C ASP A 238 -14.21 -2.25 -2.18
N GLY A 239 -14.67 -3.51 -2.14
CA GLY A 239 -16.07 -3.82 -1.89
C GLY A 239 -17.04 -3.29 -2.94
N GLY A 240 -16.53 -2.98 -4.16
CA GLY A 240 -17.30 -2.42 -5.26
C GLY A 240 -17.49 -0.91 -5.20
N SER A 241 -16.71 -0.19 -4.39
CA SER A 241 -16.84 1.27 -4.21
C SER A 241 -16.51 2.07 -5.46
N VAL A 242 -15.67 1.53 -6.34
CA VAL A 242 -15.24 2.18 -7.59
C VAL A 242 -15.94 1.52 -8.78
N PRO A 243 -16.92 2.17 -9.40
CA PRO A 243 -17.70 1.60 -10.49
C PRO A 243 -17.01 1.75 -11.86
N VAL A 244 -15.73 1.36 -11.95
CA VAL A 244 -14.94 1.40 -13.19
C VAL A 244 -14.27 0.06 -13.44
N ASN A 245 -14.09 -0.31 -14.71
CA ASN A 245 -13.58 -1.62 -15.13
C ASN A 245 -12.08 -1.63 -15.46
N PHE A 246 -11.31 -0.60 -15.01
CA PHE A 246 -9.87 -0.45 -15.29
C PHE A 246 -9.05 -0.03 -14.07
#